data_ecb19b8a742b4f1efddc5a199f540eb0
#
_entry.id   ecb19b8a742b4f1efddc5a199f540eb0
#
_cell.length_a   1.000
_cell.length_b   1.000
_cell.length_c   1.000
_cell.angle_alpha   90.00
_cell.angle_beta   90.00
_cell.angle_gamma   90.00
#
_symmetry.space_group_name_H-M   'P 1'
#
loop_
_entity.id
_entity.type
_entity.pdbx_description
1 polymer ?
#
loop_
_entity_poly.entity_id
_entity_poly.type
_entity_poly.pdbx_seq_one_letter_code
_entity_poly.pdbx_strand_id
1 'polypeptide(L)'
;MNNKITYRKEGDYFIPNLSFPIQPKKQIGKYGRLRLNYLKNFKKSLYTELLIDGTLKQHLLDIDKSANERVHMLIMQFAESENINEYLKEHHQMEWVQAMNNIKNRAEEIVLNEIIYV
;
A
#
# COMPACT_ATOMS: atom_id res chain seq x y z
N MET A 1 -19.28 14.18 -1.82
CA MET A 1 -20.06 14.30 -2.12
C MET A 1 -20.27 14.13 -2.71
N ASN A 2 -19.82 13.71 -2.75
CA ASN A 2 -20.47 13.56 -3.17
C ASN A 2 -20.37 13.49 -3.99
N ASN A 3 -20.05 13.00 -4.23
CA ASN A 3 -20.48 13.01 -5.01
C ASN A 3 -20.39 12.97 -5.84
N LYS A 4 -20.07 12.25 -5.57
CA LYS A 4 -20.38 12.28 -6.40
C LYS A 4 -20.21 12.48 -7.14
N ILE A 5 -20.17 12.39 -7.30
CA ILE A 5 -20.27 12.71 -8.11
C ILE A 5 -20.18 12.91 -8.01
N THR A 6 -20.03 13.00 -7.82
CA THR A 6 -20.27 13.22 -7.97
C THR A 6 -20.07 13.74 -7.66
N TYR A 7 -19.86 14.16 -7.53
CA TYR A 7 -20.13 14.89 -7.50
C TYR A 7 -19.76 15.16 -6.87
N ARG A 8 -19.19 15.21 -6.44
CA ARG A 8 -19.14 15.63 -6.16
C ARG A 8 -19.19 16.01 -5.57
N LYS A 9 -18.96 16.32 -5.01
CA LYS A 9 -19.36 16.81 -4.74
C LYS A 9 -18.91 17.16 -4.49
N GLU A 10 -18.47 17.52 -4.09
CA GLU A 10 -18.56 17.88 -4.11
C GLU A 10 -18.72 18.11 -4.17
N GLY A 11 -18.27 18.25 -3.44
CA GLY A 11 -18.76 18.41 -3.70
C GLY A 11 -18.86 18.60 -4.05
N ASP A 12 -19.02 18.64 -4.14
CA ASP A 12 -19.52 18.64 -4.81
C ASP A 12 -19.64 18.84 -5.70
N TYR A 13 -19.92 18.44 -6.27
CA TYR A 13 -20.23 18.63 -7.38
C TYR A 13 -20.52 18.16 -8.12
N PHE A 14 -20.97 17.78 -8.67
CA PHE A 14 -21.30 17.19 -9.53
C PHE A 14 -20.87 17.23 -10.46
N ILE A 15 -20.64 17.20 -10.67
CA ILE A 15 -20.52 17.17 -11.85
C ILE A 15 -20.39 16.11 -12.64
N PRO A 16 -20.94 15.95 -13.60
CA PRO A 16 -20.82 14.77 -14.32
C PRO A 16 -19.62 14.72 -15.12
N ASN A 17 -18.90 13.78 -15.06
CA ASN A 17 -17.78 13.69 -15.64
C ASN A 17 -17.74 12.63 -16.58
N LEU A 18 -18.39 12.70 -17.55
CA LEU A 18 -18.65 11.67 -18.48
C LEU A 18 -17.47 11.28 -19.34
N SER A 19 -16.53 12.20 -19.51
CA SER A 19 -15.38 11.92 -20.34
C SER A 19 -14.18 11.43 -19.57
N PHE A 20 -14.29 11.25 -18.23
CA PHE A 20 -13.17 10.83 -17.41
C PHE A 20 -13.44 9.50 -16.76
N PRO A 21 -12.40 8.64 -16.63
CA PRO A 21 -12.59 7.40 -15.91
C PRO A 21 -12.99 7.66 -14.46
N ILE A 22 -13.80 6.78 -13.92
CA ILE A 22 -14.20 6.88 -12.53
C ILE A 22 -13.01 6.47 -11.67
N GLN A 23 -12.61 7.35 -10.77
CA GLN A 23 -11.51 7.08 -9.87
C GLN A 23 -12.00 6.32 -8.65
N PRO A 24 -11.23 5.34 -8.16
CA PRO A 24 -11.59 4.65 -6.92
C PRO A 24 -11.65 5.62 -5.76
N LYS A 25 -12.59 5.39 -4.85
CA LYS A 25 -12.75 6.27 -3.68
C LYS A 25 -11.84 5.91 -2.53
N LYS A 26 -11.25 4.73 -2.53
CA LYS A 26 -10.32 4.34 -1.49
C LYS A 26 -9.11 5.25 -1.46
N GLN A 27 -8.59 5.47 -0.26
CA GLN A 27 -7.37 6.25 -0.13
C GLN A 27 -6.16 5.35 -0.25
N ILE A 28 -5.11 5.91 -0.82
CA ILE A 28 -3.85 5.21 -1.00
C ILE A 28 -3.13 5.14 0.33
N GLY A 29 -2.67 3.94 0.71
CA GLY A 29 -1.95 3.75 1.95
C GLY A 29 -0.45 4.01 1.81
N LYS A 30 0.29 3.55 2.81
CA LYS A 30 1.74 3.80 2.89
C LYS A 30 2.49 3.29 1.67
N TYR A 31 2.23 2.04 1.28
CA TYR A 31 2.98 1.42 0.18
C TYR A 31 2.59 2.01 -1.16
N GLY A 32 1.33 2.39 -1.32
CA GLY A 32 0.90 3.09 -2.53
C GLY A 32 1.60 4.43 -2.68
N ARG A 33 1.73 5.17 -1.57
CA ARG A 33 2.44 6.46 -1.61
C ARG A 33 3.92 6.30 -1.92
N LEU A 34 4.55 5.27 -1.38
CA LEU A 34 5.95 5.00 -1.70
C LEU A 34 6.12 4.66 -3.17
N ARG A 35 5.21 3.85 -3.73
CA ARG A 35 5.23 3.51 -5.14
C ARG A 35 5.04 4.76 -6.01
N LEU A 36 4.12 5.63 -5.61
CA LEU A 36 3.87 6.86 -6.34
C LEU A 36 5.14 7.71 -6.44
N ASN A 37 5.82 7.89 -5.31
CA ASN A 37 7.07 8.65 -5.30
C ASN A 37 8.14 8.02 -6.16
N TYR A 38 8.23 6.70 -6.11
CA TYR A 38 9.20 5.98 -6.93
C TYR A 38 8.91 6.17 -8.41
N LEU A 39 7.65 6.05 -8.81
CA LEU A 39 7.28 6.24 -10.22
C LEU A 39 7.60 7.65 -10.70
N LYS A 40 7.29 8.65 -9.88
CA LYS A 40 7.53 10.04 -10.25
C LYS A 40 9.01 10.32 -10.43
N ASN A 41 9.87 9.71 -9.63
CA ASN A 41 11.28 10.03 -9.64
C ASN A 41 12.12 9.12 -10.53
N PHE A 42 11.72 7.86 -10.69
CA PHE A 42 12.56 6.89 -11.39
C PHE A 42 11.88 6.18 -12.55
N LYS A 43 10.57 6.29 -12.68
CA LYS A 43 9.83 5.65 -13.76
C LYS A 43 8.85 6.64 -14.36
N LYS A 44 9.39 7.76 -14.85
CA LYS A 44 8.56 8.88 -15.31
C LYS A 44 7.69 8.51 -16.50
N SER A 45 8.18 7.68 -17.41
CA SER A 45 7.39 7.25 -18.56
C SER A 45 6.18 6.45 -18.13
N LEU A 46 6.38 5.51 -17.21
CA LEU A 46 5.28 4.70 -16.71
C LEU A 46 4.29 5.56 -15.92
N TYR A 47 4.81 6.49 -15.11
CA TYR A 47 3.96 7.40 -14.36
C TYR A 47 3.05 8.20 -15.29
N THR A 48 3.63 8.77 -16.35
CA THR A 48 2.88 9.57 -17.31
C THR A 48 1.83 8.72 -18.02
N GLU A 49 2.21 7.50 -18.41
CA GLU A 49 1.31 6.58 -19.09
C GLU A 49 0.09 6.24 -18.23
N LEU A 50 0.34 5.90 -16.96
CA LEU A 50 -0.75 5.57 -16.04
C LEU A 50 -1.63 6.78 -15.77
N LEU A 51 -1.02 7.96 -15.68
CA LEU A 51 -1.76 9.18 -15.44
C LEU A 51 -2.68 9.50 -16.62
N ILE A 52 -2.17 9.40 -17.84
CA ILE A 52 -2.96 9.64 -19.04
C ILE A 52 -4.09 8.65 -19.19
N ASP A 53 -3.82 7.37 -18.90
CA ASP A 53 -4.82 6.33 -19.01
C ASP A 53 -5.89 6.43 -17.92
N GLY A 54 -5.64 7.22 -16.87
CA GLY A 54 -6.57 7.33 -15.77
C GLY A 54 -6.55 6.14 -14.83
N THR A 55 -5.49 5.32 -14.89
CA THR A 55 -5.40 4.10 -14.09
C THR A 55 -4.37 4.19 -12.99
N LEU A 56 -3.78 5.36 -12.77
CA LEU A 56 -2.72 5.51 -11.77
C LEU A 56 -3.20 5.16 -10.37
N LYS A 57 -4.34 5.70 -9.97
CA LYS A 57 -4.83 5.46 -8.61
C LYS A 57 -5.14 3.98 -8.39
N GLN A 58 -5.73 3.31 -9.38
CA GLN A 58 -6.01 1.88 -9.26
C GLN A 58 -4.71 1.08 -9.16
N HIS A 59 -3.70 1.46 -9.94
CA HIS A 59 -2.39 0.82 -9.86
C HIS A 59 -1.82 0.93 -8.45
N LEU A 60 -1.90 2.14 -7.86
CA LEU A 60 -1.35 2.37 -6.52
C LEU A 60 -2.13 1.61 -5.45
N LEU A 61 -3.45 1.51 -5.61
CA LEU A 61 -4.27 0.74 -4.67
C LEU A 61 -3.93 -0.76 -4.76
N ASP A 62 -3.73 -1.27 -5.97
CA ASP A 62 -3.38 -2.67 -6.16
C ASP A 62 -2.01 -2.97 -5.56
N ILE A 63 -1.05 -2.08 -5.76
CA ILE A 63 0.28 -2.21 -5.18
C ILE A 63 0.20 -2.19 -3.66
N ASP A 64 -0.57 -1.25 -3.12
CA ASP A 64 -0.74 -1.13 -1.68
C ASP A 64 -1.32 -2.40 -1.07
N LYS A 65 -2.34 -2.95 -1.71
CA LYS A 65 -2.97 -4.18 -1.25
C LYS A 65 -1.99 -5.35 -1.31
N SER A 66 -1.31 -5.52 -2.44
CA SER A 66 -0.34 -6.60 -2.61
C SER A 66 0.78 -6.51 -1.59
N ALA A 67 1.29 -5.30 -1.37
CA ALA A 67 2.37 -5.09 -0.43
C ALA A 67 1.94 -5.41 1.00
N ASN A 68 0.76 -4.95 1.40
CA ASN A 68 0.26 -5.25 2.74
C ASN A 68 0.06 -6.74 2.95
N GLU A 69 -0.48 -7.45 1.97
CA GLU A 69 -0.67 -8.89 2.06
C GLU A 69 0.67 -9.62 2.16
N ARG A 70 1.63 -9.18 1.36
CA ARG A 70 2.95 -9.82 1.36
C ARG A 70 3.68 -9.59 2.67
N VAL A 71 3.63 -8.37 3.20
CA VAL A 71 4.25 -8.07 4.49
C VAL A 71 3.64 -8.94 5.59
N HIS A 72 2.31 -9.03 5.60
CA HIS A 72 1.63 -9.84 6.62
C HIS A 72 2.06 -11.30 6.54
N MET A 73 2.11 -11.85 5.33
CA MET A 73 2.53 -13.22 5.13
C MET A 73 3.97 -13.46 5.60
N LEU A 74 4.87 -12.54 5.26
CA LEU A 74 6.27 -12.66 5.66
C LEU A 74 6.43 -12.57 7.18
N ILE A 75 5.67 -11.67 7.82
CA ILE A 75 5.71 -11.55 9.27
C ILE A 75 5.29 -12.88 9.92
N MET A 76 4.22 -13.49 9.42
CA MET A 76 3.75 -14.75 9.96
C MET A 76 4.77 -15.87 9.75
N GLN A 77 5.37 -15.94 8.57
CA GLN A 77 6.38 -16.95 8.26
C GLN A 77 7.62 -16.80 9.13
N PHE A 78 8.09 -15.56 9.29
CA PHE A 78 9.28 -15.33 10.12
C PHE A 78 8.99 -15.64 11.59
N ALA A 79 7.81 -15.23 12.08
CA ALA A 79 7.45 -15.48 13.46
C ALA A 79 7.40 -16.97 13.74
N GLU A 80 6.83 -17.73 12.81
CA GLU A 80 6.74 -19.17 12.98
C GLU A 80 8.11 -19.82 12.95
N SER A 81 8.95 -19.45 11.99
CA SER A 81 10.27 -20.09 11.85
C SER A 81 11.21 -19.70 12.98
N GLU A 82 11.01 -18.56 13.61
CA GLU A 82 11.87 -18.12 14.71
C GLU A 82 11.23 -18.32 16.08
N ASN A 83 10.10 -19.03 16.13
CA ASN A 83 9.41 -19.37 17.37
C ASN A 83 8.99 -18.16 18.19
N ILE A 84 8.55 -17.11 17.51
CA ILE A 84 8.02 -15.92 18.15
C ILE A 84 6.51 -16.12 18.28
N ASN A 85 6.07 -16.52 19.48
CA ASN A 85 4.69 -16.96 19.67
C ASN A 85 4.06 -16.33 20.91
N GLU A 86 2.84 -16.78 21.24
CA GLU A 86 2.10 -16.25 22.37
C GLU A 86 2.81 -16.53 23.70
N TYR A 87 3.50 -17.66 23.81
CA TYR A 87 4.23 -17.96 25.02
C TYR A 87 5.30 -16.91 25.28
N LEU A 88 6.06 -16.53 24.24
CA LEU A 88 7.09 -15.51 24.36
C LEU A 88 6.47 -14.17 24.72
N LYS A 89 5.32 -13.85 24.10
CA LYS A 89 4.62 -12.60 24.36
C LYS A 89 4.19 -12.51 25.83
N GLU A 90 3.70 -13.62 26.39
CA GLU A 90 3.21 -13.62 27.76
C GLU A 90 4.33 -13.63 28.79
N HIS A 91 5.41 -14.34 28.53
CA HIS A 91 6.45 -14.59 29.53
C HIS A 91 7.68 -13.73 29.34
N HIS A 92 7.91 -13.20 28.13
CA HIS A 92 9.08 -12.38 27.83
C HIS A 92 8.69 -11.25 26.90
N GLN A 93 7.84 -10.35 27.41
CA GLN A 93 7.19 -9.36 26.56
C GLN A 93 8.17 -8.44 25.83
N MET A 94 9.23 -8.00 26.52
CA MET A 94 10.20 -7.13 25.87
C MET A 94 10.94 -7.81 24.74
N GLU A 95 11.28 -9.08 24.94
CA GLU A 95 11.92 -9.86 23.88
C GLU A 95 10.99 -10.05 22.70
N TRP A 96 9.70 -10.30 23.00
CA TRP A 96 8.69 -10.44 21.96
C TRP A 96 8.55 -9.16 21.12
N VAL A 97 8.49 -8.00 21.79
CA VAL A 97 8.37 -6.72 21.10
C VAL A 97 9.58 -6.47 20.20
N GLN A 98 10.79 -6.72 20.71
CA GLN A 98 11.99 -6.52 19.92
C GLN A 98 12.04 -7.46 18.73
N ALA A 99 11.68 -8.73 18.94
CA ALA A 99 11.68 -9.72 17.86
C ALA A 99 10.66 -9.36 16.79
N MET A 100 9.46 -8.93 17.19
CA MET A 100 8.42 -8.56 16.23
C MET A 100 8.81 -7.32 15.44
N ASN A 101 9.42 -6.32 16.09
CA ASN A 101 9.89 -5.14 15.37
C ASN A 101 10.96 -5.49 14.35
N ASN A 102 11.87 -6.38 14.71
CA ASN A 102 12.90 -6.85 13.81
C ASN A 102 12.30 -7.58 12.60
N ILE A 103 11.33 -8.44 12.86
CA ILE A 103 10.63 -9.19 11.81
C ILE A 103 9.90 -8.25 10.88
N LYS A 104 9.20 -7.24 11.44
CA LYS A 104 8.47 -6.29 10.61
C LYS A 104 9.41 -5.51 9.70
N ASN A 105 10.54 -5.07 10.23
CA ASN A 105 11.50 -4.31 9.44
C ASN A 105 12.07 -5.15 8.30
N ARG A 106 12.37 -6.42 8.56
CA ARG A 106 12.88 -7.32 7.52
C ARG A 106 11.82 -7.57 6.45
N ALA A 107 10.58 -7.79 6.87
CA ALA A 107 9.48 -8.03 5.94
C ALA A 107 9.25 -6.82 5.05
N GLU A 108 9.24 -5.62 5.63
CA GLU A 108 9.08 -4.40 4.86
C GLU A 108 10.20 -4.20 3.85
N GLU A 109 11.42 -4.47 4.25
CA GLU A 109 12.57 -4.32 3.36
C GLU A 109 12.43 -5.23 2.14
N ILE A 110 12.04 -6.47 2.37
CA ILE A 110 11.83 -7.42 1.28
C ILE A 110 10.74 -6.91 0.33
N VAL A 111 9.63 -6.45 0.87
CA VAL A 111 8.51 -5.99 0.06
C VAL A 111 8.86 -4.73 -0.73
N LEU A 112 9.60 -3.81 -0.13
CA LEU A 112 10.03 -2.61 -0.83
C LEU A 112 10.84 -2.97 -2.07
N ASN A 113 11.72 -3.97 -1.95
CA ASN A 113 12.55 -4.37 -3.07
C ASN A 113 11.82 -5.24 -4.09
N GLU A 114 10.82 -6.00 -3.65
CA GLU A 114 10.07 -6.89 -4.55
C GLU A 114 8.97 -6.20 -5.32
N ILE A 115 8.27 -5.28 -4.68
CA ILE A 115 7.01 -4.74 -5.21
C ILE A 115 7.07 -3.23 -5.45
N ILE A 116 7.69 -2.49 -4.55
CA ILE A 116 7.60 -1.03 -4.57
C ILE A 116 8.64 -0.42 -5.50
N TYR A 117 9.88 -0.86 -5.41
CA TYR A 117 10.99 -0.26 -6.15
C TYR A 117 11.41 -1.10 -7.36
N VAL A 118 10.43 -1.49 -8.15
CA VAL A 118 10.72 -2.28 -9.36
C VAL A 118 10.21 -1.63 -10.63
#